data_8190eb1a0a82bb960de0543d54d95ba1
#
_entry.id   8190eb1a0a82bb960de0543d54d95ba1
#
_cell.length_a   1.000
_cell.length_b   1.000
_cell.length_c   1.000
_cell.angle_alpha   90.00
_cell.angle_beta   90.00
_cell.angle_gamma   90.00
#
_symmetry.space_group_name_H-M   'P 1'
#
loop_
_entity.id
_entity.type
_entity.pdbx_description
1 polymer ?
#
loop_
_entity_poly.entity_id
_entity_poly.type
_entity_poly.pdbx_seq_one_letter_code
_entity_poly.pdbx_strand_id
1 'polypeptide(L)'
;MQNVFIINFNSLYEILDEIKENLSFKIIKFENEEDFEKQIDLDRLDHLVISKTHHKLLLNNNITDKNFLGFNDLPLSFKKLLEIINIKLIKLKFNQQSKIIIKGYELNLNSKFFSNGNLKLKLTEKEIEIILYLKDLKIKHDVADLQKNIWGYSSNMETHTVETHIYRLRKKISDLFKDEKFILSHKNGYFID
;
A
#
# COMPACT_ATOMS: atom_id res chain seq x y z
N MET A 1 1.21 2.70 -17.89
CA MET A 1 0.08 3.63 -17.93
C MET A 1 -0.98 3.09 -16.98
N GLN A 2 -1.60 3.93 -16.13
CA GLN A 2 -2.62 3.46 -15.19
C GLN A 2 -3.95 3.22 -15.92
N ASN A 3 -4.75 2.26 -15.43
CA ASN A 3 -6.08 2.02 -15.95
C ASN A 3 -7.14 2.72 -15.09
N VAL A 4 -8.18 3.22 -15.74
CA VAL A 4 -9.40 3.75 -15.12
C VAL A 4 -10.56 2.90 -15.61
N PHE A 5 -11.19 2.20 -14.70
CA PHE A 5 -12.36 1.36 -14.97
C PHE A 5 -13.63 2.18 -14.81
N ILE A 6 -14.45 2.21 -15.83
CA ILE A 6 -15.72 2.95 -15.85
C ILE A 6 -16.86 1.94 -15.90
N ILE A 7 -17.65 1.88 -14.82
CA ILE A 7 -18.70 0.89 -14.64
C ILE A 7 -20.06 1.56 -14.73
N ASN A 8 -20.93 1.07 -15.62
CA ASN A 8 -22.30 1.55 -15.79
C ASN A 8 -22.41 3.08 -15.91
N PHE A 9 -21.46 3.71 -16.64
CA PHE A 9 -21.42 5.15 -16.83
C PHE A 9 -21.04 5.52 -18.28
N ASN A 10 -21.91 5.15 -19.23
CA ASN A 10 -21.67 5.27 -20.67
C ASN A 10 -21.34 6.70 -21.11
N SER A 11 -22.09 7.70 -20.66
CA SER A 11 -21.83 9.09 -21.02
C SER A 11 -20.46 9.59 -20.60
N LEU A 12 -19.97 9.16 -19.45
CA LEU A 12 -18.60 9.49 -19.03
C LEU A 12 -17.56 8.80 -19.92
N TYR A 13 -17.78 7.51 -20.24
CA TYR A 13 -16.90 6.77 -21.12
C TYR A 13 -16.79 7.41 -22.49
N GLU A 14 -17.92 7.76 -23.12
CA GLU A 14 -17.98 8.40 -24.44
C GLU A 14 -17.22 9.73 -24.46
N ILE A 15 -17.44 10.59 -23.46
CA ILE A 15 -16.72 11.88 -23.34
C ILE A 15 -15.20 11.66 -23.23
N LEU A 16 -14.76 10.68 -22.45
CA LEU A 16 -13.33 10.41 -22.28
C LEU A 16 -12.72 9.68 -23.47
N ASP A 17 -13.50 8.85 -24.19
CA ASP A 17 -13.04 8.14 -25.40
C ASP A 17 -12.77 9.10 -26.56
N GLU A 18 -13.55 10.18 -26.71
CA GLU A 18 -13.30 11.24 -27.70
C GLU A 18 -11.91 11.87 -27.57
N ILE A 19 -11.36 11.91 -26.37
CA ILE A 19 -10.06 12.54 -26.08
C ILE A 19 -8.98 11.57 -25.61
N LYS A 20 -9.19 10.27 -25.80
CA LYS A 20 -8.32 9.21 -25.23
C LYS A 20 -6.85 9.37 -25.57
N GLU A 21 -6.52 9.89 -26.75
CA GLU A 21 -5.14 10.15 -27.19
C GLU A 21 -4.42 11.20 -26.34
N ASN A 22 -5.19 12.07 -25.67
CA ASN A 22 -4.67 13.15 -24.82
C ASN A 22 -4.69 12.79 -23.32
N LEU A 23 -5.17 11.58 -22.95
CA LEU A 23 -5.24 11.14 -21.57
C LEU A 23 -3.90 10.53 -21.11
N SER A 24 -3.51 10.81 -19.88
CA SER A 24 -2.35 10.20 -19.21
C SER A 24 -2.63 8.78 -18.68
N PHE A 25 -3.85 8.25 -18.87
CA PHE A 25 -4.34 6.97 -18.39
C PHE A 25 -5.16 6.26 -19.46
N LYS A 26 -5.36 4.95 -19.33
CA LYS A 26 -6.24 4.16 -20.19
C LYS A 26 -7.63 4.04 -19.56
N ILE A 27 -8.67 4.15 -20.37
CA ILE A 27 -10.04 3.90 -19.95
C ILE A 27 -10.48 2.50 -20.39
N ILE A 28 -11.19 1.80 -19.50
CA ILE A 28 -11.77 0.48 -19.78
C ILE A 28 -13.21 0.51 -19.30
N LYS A 29 -14.14 0.15 -20.18
CA LYS A 29 -15.58 0.17 -19.92
C LYS A 29 -16.05 -1.19 -19.44
N PHE A 30 -16.96 -1.17 -18.46
CA PHE A 30 -17.77 -2.31 -18.05
C PHE A 30 -19.24 -1.92 -18.07
N GLU A 31 -20.07 -2.76 -18.66
CA GLU A 31 -21.51 -2.49 -18.78
C GLU A 31 -22.24 -2.60 -17.43
N ASN A 32 -21.74 -3.46 -16.55
CA ASN A 32 -22.30 -3.68 -15.23
C ASN A 32 -21.21 -4.12 -14.22
N GLU A 33 -21.60 -4.20 -12.94
CA GLU A 33 -20.73 -4.58 -11.84
C GLU A 33 -20.33 -6.07 -11.89
N GLU A 34 -21.23 -6.95 -12.35
CA GLU A 34 -20.98 -8.40 -12.43
C GLU A 34 -19.87 -8.73 -13.43
N ASP A 35 -19.86 -8.06 -14.59
CA ASP A 35 -18.83 -8.24 -15.61
C ASP A 35 -17.46 -7.73 -15.11
N PHE A 36 -17.46 -6.63 -14.37
CA PHE A 36 -16.26 -6.10 -13.74
C PHE A 36 -15.69 -7.09 -12.72
N GLU A 37 -16.52 -7.62 -11.81
CA GLU A 37 -16.11 -8.55 -10.76
C GLU A 37 -15.58 -9.88 -11.33
N LYS A 38 -16.14 -10.35 -12.46
CA LYS A 38 -15.67 -11.59 -13.12
C LYS A 38 -14.34 -11.45 -13.81
N GLN A 39 -14.02 -10.26 -14.32
CA GLN A 39 -12.84 -10.04 -15.16
C GLN A 39 -11.65 -9.47 -14.40
N ILE A 40 -11.89 -8.83 -13.25
CA ILE A 40 -10.84 -8.14 -12.50
C ILE A 40 -10.59 -8.85 -11.17
N ASP A 41 -9.33 -9.13 -10.91
CA ASP A 41 -8.86 -9.61 -9.60
C ASP A 41 -8.95 -8.46 -8.58
N LEU A 42 -10.02 -8.47 -7.80
CA LEU A 42 -10.31 -7.44 -6.80
C LEU A 42 -9.29 -7.42 -5.66
N ASP A 43 -8.61 -8.53 -5.40
CA ASP A 43 -7.59 -8.60 -4.34
C ASP A 43 -6.31 -7.81 -4.71
N ARG A 44 -6.13 -7.55 -6.00
CA ARG A 44 -5.01 -6.78 -6.55
C ARG A 44 -5.45 -5.50 -7.24
N LEU A 45 -6.60 -4.94 -6.85
CA LEU A 45 -7.14 -3.75 -7.49
C LEU A 45 -6.34 -2.49 -7.14
N ASP A 46 -5.37 -2.19 -7.98
CA ASP A 46 -4.49 -1.01 -7.88
C ASP A 46 -4.89 0.11 -8.87
N HIS A 47 -6.11 0.05 -9.40
CA HIS A 47 -6.63 0.94 -10.42
C HIS A 47 -7.78 1.80 -9.90
N LEU A 48 -8.06 2.91 -10.59
CA LEU A 48 -9.20 3.76 -10.26
C LEU A 48 -10.47 3.16 -10.85
N VAL A 49 -11.49 3.01 -10.03
CA VAL A 49 -12.84 2.61 -10.42
C VAL A 49 -13.76 3.82 -10.36
N ILE A 50 -14.50 4.07 -11.43
CA ILE A 50 -15.48 5.14 -11.52
C ILE A 50 -16.86 4.52 -11.81
N SER A 51 -17.85 4.84 -10.98
CA SER A 51 -19.22 4.43 -11.18
C SER A 51 -20.19 5.55 -10.81
N LYS A 52 -21.36 5.56 -11.44
CA LYS A 52 -22.44 6.49 -11.12
C LYS A 52 -23.12 6.15 -9.80
N THR A 53 -23.16 4.89 -9.44
CA THR A 53 -23.83 4.38 -8.25
C THR A 53 -22.84 3.89 -7.20
N HIS A 54 -22.94 4.44 -5.99
CA HIS A 54 -21.99 4.24 -4.90
C HIS A 54 -22.20 2.92 -4.13
N HIS A 55 -23.40 2.31 -4.19
CA HIS A 55 -23.86 1.44 -3.12
C HIS A 55 -23.41 -0.03 -3.17
N LYS A 56 -23.27 -0.65 -4.33
CA LYS A 56 -22.97 -2.10 -4.41
C LYS A 56 -21.47 -2.42 -4.39
N LEU A 57 -20.67 -1.61 -5.08
CA LEU A 57 -19.21 -1.86 -5.21
C LEU A 57 -18.44 -1.67 -3.90
N LEU A 58 -18.92 -0.78 -3.00
CA LEU A 58 -18.28 -0.55 -1.69
C LEU A 58 -18.56 -1.65 -0.66
N LEU A 59 -19.51 -2.55 -0.92
CA LEU A 59 -19.72 -3.75 -0.10
C LEU A 59 -18.60 -4.77 -0.28
N ASN A 60 -17.82 -4.63 -1.35
CA ASN A 60 -16.65 -5.45 -1.59
C ASN A 60 -15.44 -4.82 -0.88
N ASN A 61 -14.85 -5.52 0.08
CA ASN A 61 -13.78 -5.04 0.97
C ASN A 61 -12.53 -4.49 0.25
N ASN A 62 -12.38 -4.73 -1.05
CA ASN A 62 -11.22 -4.35 -1.86
C ASN A 62 -11.42 -3.03 -2.64
N ILE A 63 -12.67 -2.56 -2.76
CA ILE A 63 -12.99 -1.25 -3.31
C ILE A 63 -13.22 -0.29 -2.15
N THR A 64 -12.35 0.68 -2.01
CA THR A 64 -12.38 1.66 -0.93
C THR A 64 -12.40 3.07 -1.50
N ASP A 65 -12.68 4.07 -0.67
CA ASP A 65 -12.62 5.48 -1.07
C ASP A 65 -11.28 5.90 -1.69
N LYS A 66 -10.22 5.11 -1.51
CA LYS A 66 -8.91 5.38 -2.10
C LYS A 66 -8.88 5.12 -3.60
N ASN A 67 -9.49 4.03 -4.04
CA ASN A 67 -9.49 3.58 -5.44
C ASN A 67 -10.86 3.72 -6.13
N PHE A 68 -11.83 4.31 -5.46
CA PHE A 68 -13.17 4.56 -6.00
C PHE A 68 -13.44 6.07 -6.19
N LEU A 69 -14.15 6.41 -7.26
CA LEU A 69 -14.66 7.74 -7.52
C LEU A 69 -16.13 7.66 -7.94
N GLY A 70 -17.02 8.12 -7.07
CA GLY A 70 -18.43 8.32 -7.36
C GLY A 70 -18.73 9.81 -7.59
N PHE A 71 -19.76 10.11 -8.35
CA PHE A 71 -20.21 11.47 -8.61
C PHE A 71 -21.60 11.67 -8.01
N ASN A 72 -21.67 12.33 -6.86
CA ASN A 72 -22.93 12.67 -6.20
C ASN A 72 -23.44 14.06 -6.65
N ASP A 73 -22.52 14.96 -6.99
CA ASP A 73 -22.82 16.36 -7.32
C ASP A 73 -22.55 16.62 -8.80
N LEU A 74 -23.56 16.45 -9.63
CA LEU A 74 -23.56 16.83 -11.04
C LEU A 74 -24.46 18.07 -11.23
N PRO A 75 -24.16 18.96 -12.16
CA PRO A 75 -23.14 18.91 -13.21
C PRO A 75 -21.72 19.31 -12.76
N LEU A 76 -20.70 18.67 -13.35
CA LEU A 76 -19.30 18.96 -13.12
C LEU A 76 -18.65 19.46 -14.43
N SER A 77 -17.80 20.50 -14.34
CA SER A 77 -17.05 20.92 -15.52
C SER A 77 -16.03 19.86 -15.94
N PHE A 78 -15.82 19.72 -17.24
CA PHE A 78 -14.88 18.73 -17.78
C PHE A 78 -13.45 18.89 -17.23
N LYS A 79 -12.98 20.14 -17.11
CA LYS A 79 -11.68 20.45 -16.51
C LYS A 79 -11.56 19.91 -15.08
N LYS A 80 -12.58 20.14 -14.26
CA LYS A 80 -12.63 19.69 -12.87
C LYS A 80 -12.71 18.15 -12.76
N LEU A 81 -13.43 17.52 -13.70
CA LEU A 81 -13.49 16.06 -13.81
C LEU A 81 -12.09 15.46 -14.02
N LEU A 82 -11.36 15.95 -15.03
CA LEU A 82 -9.99 15.47 -15.30
C LEU A 82 -9.03 15.73 -14.15
N GLU A 83 -9.16 16.89 -13.50
CA GLU A 83 -8.36 17.22 -12.32
C GLU A 83 -8.59 16.22 -11.18
N ILE A 84 -9.83 15.88 -10.86
CA ILE A 84 -10.17 14.90 -9.82
C ILE A 84 -9.62 13.53 -10.17
N ILE A 85 -9.80 13.06 -11.41
CA ILE A 85 -9.26 11.78 -11.87
C ILE A 85 -7.74 11.75 -11.72
N ASN A 86 -7.04 12.78 -12.23
CA ASN A 86 -5.58 12.85 -12.15
C ASN A 86 -5.06 12.87 -10.72
N ILE A 87 -5.69 13.65 -9.82
CA ILE A 87 -5.33 13.68 -8.40
C ILE A 87 -5.49 12.28 -7.77
N LYS A 88 -6.59 11.59 -8.05
CA LYS A 88 -6.81 10.22 -7.55
C LYS A 88 -5.75 9.26 -8.08
N LEU A 89 -5.43 9.30 -9.36
CA LEU A 89 -4.41 8.46 -9.98
C LEU A 89 -3.01 8.72 -9.39
N ILE A 90 -2.64 9.98 -9.17
CA ILE A 90 -1.38 10.35 -8.52
C ILE A 90 -1.31 9.78 -7.10
N LYS A 91 -2.39 9.91 -6.33
CA LYS A 91 -2.47 9.35 -4.96
C LYS A 91 -2.36 7.82 -4.96
N LEU A 92 -3.01 7.13 -5.89
CA LEU A 92 -2.91 5.68 -6.04
C LEU A 92 -1.46 5.27 -6.35
N LYS A 93 -0.85 5.90 -7.35
CA LYS A 93 0.55 5.63 -7.72
C LYS A 93 1.51 5.84 -6.55
N PHE A 94 1.36 6.94 -5.82
CA PHE A 94 2.16 7.25 -4.65
C PHE A 94 2.02 6.19 -3.54
N ASN A 95 0.78 5.71 -3.31
CA ASN A 95 0.52 4.65 -2.35
C ASN A 95 1.12 3.30 -2.78
N GLN A 96 1.12 2.98 -4.06
CA GLN A 96 1.73 1.76 -4.60
C GLN A 96 3.24 1.77 -4.45
N GLN A 97 3.89 2.87 -4.80
CA GLN A 97 5.35 3.01 -4.72
C GLN A 97 5.90 2.91 -3.29
N SER A 98 5.04 3.11 -2.29
CA SER A 98 5.41 3.01 -0.89
C SER A 98 5.30 1.62 -0.29
N LYS A 99 4.86 0.62 -1.07
CA LYS A 99 4.65 -0.75 -0.60
C LYS A 99 5.89 -1.62 -0.86
N ILE A 100 6.36 -2.27 0.17
CA ILE A 100 7.48 -3.21 0.13
C ILE A 100 7.02 -4.54 0.70
N ILE A 101 7.26 -5.63 -0.01
CA ILE A 101 6.95 -6.98 0.48
C ILE A 101 8.20 -7.59 1.12
N ILE A 102 8.05 -8.04 2.35
CA ILE A 102 9.13 -8.67 3.13
C ILE A 102 8.56 -9.92 3.80
N LYS A 103 9.06 -11.10 3.45
CA LYS A 103 8.61 -12.39 3.99
C LYS A 103 7.07 -12.58 3.95
N GLY A 104 6.42 -12.13 2.86
CA GLY A 104 4.96 -12.22 2.71
C GLY A 104 4.14 -11.15 3.43
N TYR A 105 4.78 -10.25 4.16
CA TYR A 105 4.16 -9.07 4.75
C TYR A 105 4.28 -7.86 3.84
N GLU A 106 3.23 -7.03 3.75
CA GLU A 106 3.27 -5.74 3.08
C GLU A 106 3.61 -4.64 4.09
N LEU A 107 4.73 -3.95 3.88
CA LEU A 107 5.10 -2.73 4.59
C LEU A 107 4.75 -1.52 3.73
N ASN A 108 3.85 -0.67 4.20
CA ASN A 108 3.52 0.59 3.55
C ASN A 108 4.21 1.75 4.28
N LEU A 109 5.20 2.34 3.62
CA LEU A 109 6.05 3.39 4.19
C LEU A 109 5.29 4.69 4.50
N ASN A 110 4.29 5.03 3.67
CA ASN A 110 3.52 6.26 3.82
C ASN A 110 2.53 6.18 4.99
N SER A 111 1.81 5.08 5.09
CA SER A 111 0.83 4.87 6.17
C SER A 111 1.45 4.28 7.43
N LYS A 112 2.71 3.80 7.35
CA LYS A 112 3.45 3.12 8.42
C LYS A 112 2.74 1.86 8.93
N PHE A 113 1.98 1.19 8.05
CA PHE A 113 1.36 -0.10 8.36
C PHE A 113 2.17 -1.26 7.81
N PHE A 114 2.31 -2.27 8.66
CA PHE A 114 2.83 -3.59 8.34
C PHE A 114 1.66 -4.57 8.38
N SER A 115 1.38 -5.28 7.30
CA SER A 115 0.14 -6.03 7.14
C SER A 115 0.34 -7.41 6.53
N ASN A 116 -0.53 -8.34 6.93
CA ASN A 116 -0.65 -9.67 6.35
C ASN A 116 -2.15 -10.02 6.30
N GLY A 117 -2.69 -10.16 5.09
CA GLY A 117 -4.14 -10.28 4.89
C GLY A 117 -4.89 -9.08 5.49
N ASN A 118 -5.88 -9.35 6.32
CA ASN A 118 -6.71 -8.33 6.98
C ASN A 118 -6.07 -7.73 8.25
N LEU A 119 -4.98 -8.30 8.74
CA LEU A 119 -4.30 -7.82 9.93
C LEU A 119 -3.35 -6.68 9.60
N LYS A 120 -3.40 -5.59 10.38
CA LYS A 120 -2.58 -4.38 10.16
C LYS A 120 -1.97 -3.92 11.47
N LEU A 121 -0.65 -3.82 11.51
CA LEU A 121 0.14 -3.32 12.63
C LEU A 121 0.70 -1.94 12.28
N LYS A 122 0.42 -0.94 13.09
CA LYS A 122 1.03 0.38 12.93
C LYS A 122 2.43 0.39 13.55
N LEU A 123 3.42 0.79 12.76
CA LEU A 123 4.81 0.87 13.16
C LEU A 123 5.25 2.32 13.41
N THR A 124 6.27 2.48 14.25
CA THR A 124 7.03 3.73 14.38
C THR A 124 8.08 3.84 13.27
N GLU A 125 8.66 5.02 13.10
CA GLU A 125 9.73 5.23 12.12
C GLU A 125 10.93 4.31 12.38
N LYS A 126 11.37 4.21 13.65
CA LYS A 126 12.50 3.35 14.00
C LYS A 126 12.23 1.85 13.78
N GLU A 127 10.99 1.40 14.00
CA GLU A 127 10.60 0.02 13.68
C GLU A 127 10.63 -0.25 12.17
N ILE A 128 10.22 0.74 11.36
CA ILE A 128 10.31 0.67 9.89
C ILE A 128 11.77 0.64 9.44
N GLU A 129 12.63 1.52 9.97
CA GLU A 129 14.06 1.56 9.65
C GLU A 129 14.73 0.22 9.97
N ILE A 130 14.40 -0.40 11.12
CA ILE A 130 14.88 -1.73 11.49
C ILE A 130 14.46 -2.79 10.45
N ILE A 131 13.17 -2.84 10.10
CA ILE A 131 12.67 -3.81 9.12
C ILE A 131 13.34 -3.60 7.75
N LEU A 132 13.47 -2.35 7.31
CA LEU A 132 14.12 -2.03 6.04
C LEU A 132 15.60 -2.40 6.03
N TYR A 133 16.29 -2.23 7.14
CA TYR A 133 17.69 -2.62 7.26
C TYR A 133 17.87 -4.14 7.21
N LEU A 134 16.93 -4.88 7.82
CA LEU A 134 16.93 -6.36 7.86
C LEU A 134 16.20 -7.00 6.67
N LYS A 135 15.65 -6.21 5.71
CA LYS A 135 14.78 -6.71 4.63
C LYS A 135 15.43 -7.72 3.69
N ASP A 136 16.75 -7.64 3.56
CA ASP A 136 17.50 -8.55 2.71
C ASP A 136 17.62 -9.90 3.44
N LEU A 137 16.73 -10.81 3.09
CA LEU A 137 16.53 -12.08 3.77
C LEU A 137 17.85 -12.86 3.93
N LYS A 138 18.03 -13.46 5.08
CA LYS A 138 19.20 -14.27 5.47
C LYS A 138 20.51 -13.50 5.67
N ILE A 139 20.57 -12.21 5.38
CA ILE A 139 21.75 -11.40 5.72
C ILE A 139 21.74 -11.12 7.22
N LYS A 140 22.82 -11.50 7.88
CA LYS A 140 22.98 -11.32 9.33
C LYS A 140 23.66 -9.97 9.60
N HIS A 141 23.04 -9.19 10.45
CA HIS A 141 23.54 -7.87 10.85
C HIS A 141 23.89 -7.86 12.34
N ASP A 142 25.07 -7.39 12.67
CA ASP A 142 25.49 -7.24 14.05
C ASP A 142 24.80 -6.07 14.75
N VAL A 143 24.71 -6.11 16.08
CA VAL A 143 24.11 -5.03 16.89
C VAL A 143 24.82 -3.70 16.66
N ALA A 144 26.15 -3.72 16.52
CA ALA A 144 26.93 -2.51 16.25
C ALA A 144 26.60 -1.88 14.89
N ASP A 145 26.37 -2.71 13.85
CA ASP A 145 25.94 -2.25 12.52
C ASP A 145 24.57 -1.62 12.57
N LEU A 146 23.61 -2.26 13.25
CA LEU A 146 22.27 -1.73 13.46
C LEU A 146 22.32 -0.38 14.19
N GLN A 147 23.10 -0.29 15.26
CA GLN A 147 23.26 0.93 16.04
C GLN A 147 23.81 2.07 15.21
N LYS A 148 24.86 1.85 14.44
CA LYS A 148 25.49 2.83 13.58
C LYS A 148 24.56 3.30 12.45
N ASN A 149 23.92 2.37 11.76
CA ASN A 149 23.17 2.70 10.54
C ASN A 149 21.74 3.20 10.82
N ILE A 150 21.12 2.82 11.94
CA ILE A 150 19.75 3.25 12.27
C ILE A 150 19.73 4.41 13.26
N TRP A 151 20.68 4.47 14.20
CA TRP A 151 20.70 5.55 15.21
C TRP A 151 21.82 6.58 14.97
N GLY A 152 22.79 6.30 14.07
CA GLY A 152 23.84 7.24 13.73
C GLY A 152 24.91 7.43 14.81
N TYR A 153 24.92 6.57 15.84
CA TYR A 153 25.85 6.69 16.96
C TYR A 153 27.07 5.79 16.77
N SER A 154 28.26 6.33 17.10
CA SER A 154 29.48 5.55 17.24
C SER A 154 29.42 4.67 18.50
N SER A 155 30.21 3.62 18.53
CA SER A 155 30.26 2.44 19.43
C SER A 155 30.22 2.65 20.95
N ASN A 156 30.04 3.87 21.47
CA ASN A 156 30.12 4.17 22.90
C ASN A 156 28.77 4.34 23.61
N MET A 157 27.62 4.13 22.92
CA MET A 157 26.31 4.12 23.57
C MET A 157 25.83 2.68 23.83
N GLU A 158 25.08 2.51 24.92
CA GLU A 158 24.61 1.22 25.38
C GLU A 158 23.87 0.44 24.28
N THR A 159 24.34 -0.76 23.98
CA THR A 159 23.74 -1.73 23.04
C THR A 159 22.30 -2.10 23.40
N HIS A 160 21.91 -1.91 24.65
CA HIS A 160 20.55 -2.13 25.17
C HIS A 160 19.44 -1.38 24.41
N THR A 161 19.76 -0.27 23.72
CA THR A 161 18.77 0.46 22.92
C THR A 161 18.29 -0.38 21.74
N VAL A 162 19.20 -0.97 20.97
CA VAL A 162 18.89 -1.83 19.81
C VAL A 162 18.06 -3.04 20.26
N GLU A 163 18.56 -3.74 21.29
CA GLU A 163 17.90 -4.94 21.83
C GLU A 163 16.49 -4.64 22.32
N THR A 164 16.28 -3.51 22.99
CA THR A 164 14.97 -3.10 23.47
C THR A 164 14.01 -2.82 22.31
N HIS A 165 14.46 -2.14 21.26
CA HIS A 165 13.63 -1.86 20.06
C HIS A 165 13.29 -3.16 19.32
N ILE A 166 14.24 -4.06 19.13
CA ILE A 166 13.99 -5.36 18.50
C ILE A 166 13.03 -6.21 19.33
N TYR A 167 13.20 -6.24 20.65
CA TYR A 167 12.28 -6.97 21.55
C TYR A 167 10.84 -6.44 21.42
N ARG A 168 10.65 -5.11 21.47
CA ARG A 168 9.33 -4.49 21.35
C ARG A 168 8.70 -4.76 19.98
N LEU A 169 9.49 -4.67 18.91
CA LEU A 169 9.04 -4.96 17.56
C LEU A 169 8.62 -6.42 17.40
N ARG A 170 9.44 -7.37 17.87
CA ARG A 170 9.09 -8.79 17.88
C ARG A 170 7.80 -9.06 18.64
N LYS A 171 7.66 -8.46 19.83
CA LYS A 171 6.46 -8.62 20.65
C LYS A 171 5.22 -8.14 19.91
N LYS A 172 5.25 -6.96 19.30
CA LYS A 172 4.14 -6.43 18.49
C LYS A 172 3.75 -7.37 17.34
N ILE A 173 4.76 -7.90 16.61
CA ILE A 173 4.56 -8.83 15.48
C ILE A 173 3.97 -10.15 15.98
N SER A 174 4.55 -10.74 17.01
CA SER A 174 4.07 -11.99 17.62
C SER A 174 2.66 -11.85 18.20
N ASP A 175 2.36 -10.76 18.90
CA ASP A 175 1.04 -10.54 19.50
C ASP A 175 -0.06 -10.49 18.45
N LEU A 176 0.17 -9.81 17.32
CA LEU A 176 -0.85 -9.63 16.28
C LEU A 176 -0.87 -10.76 15.24
N PHE A 177 0.31 -11.09 14.67
CA PHE A 177 0.41 -12.03 13.54
C PHE A 177 0.71 -13.46 13.97
N LYS A 178 1.02 -13.69 15.26
CA LYS A 178 1.44 -14.99 15.81
C LYS A 178 2.74 -15.51 15.16
N ASP A 179 3.57 -14.59 14.63
CA ASP A 179 4.87 -14.90 14.03
C ASP A 179 6.01 -14.52 14.98
N GLU A 180 6.51 -15.51 15.73
CA GLU A 180 7.66 -15.36 16.63
C GLU A 180 9.00 -15.40 15.90
N LYS A 181 8.98 -15.79 14.61
CA LYS A 181 10.19 -16.05 13.80
C LYS A 181 10.41 -15.02 12.71
N PHE A 182 9.67 -13.90 12.71
CA PHE A 182 9.87 -12.85 11.72
C PHE A 182 11.28 -12.25 11.78
N ILE A 183 11.76 -11.90 12.98
CA ILE A 183 13.15 -11.47 13.20
C ILE A 183 13.85 -12.52 14.06
N LEU A 184 14.92 -13.10 13.56
CA LEU A 184 15.70 -14.12 14.23
C LEU A 184 16.97 -13.52 14.86
N SER A 185 17.47 -14.17 15.91
CA SER A 185 18.75 -13.83 16.54
C SER A 185 19.86 -14.75 16.01
N HIS A 186 21.05 -14.19 15.89
CA HIS A 186 22.29 -14.95 15.80
C HIS A 186 23.27 -14.43 16.86
N LYS A 187 24.48 -15.01 16.93
CA LYS A 187 25.45 -14.78 18.03
C LYS A 187 25.52 -13.36 18.56
N ASN A 188 25.62 -12.37 17.68
CA ASN A 188 25.79 -10.95 18.05
C ASN A 188 24.79 -10.00 17.36
N GLY A 189 23.69 -10.50 16.80
CA GLY A 189 22.78 -9.62 16.05
C GLY A 189 21.51 -10.30 15.55
N TYR A 190 20.97 -9.79 14.44
CA TYR A 190 19.63 -10.12 13.97
C TYR A 190 19.55 -10.27 12.45
N PHE A 191 18.53 -10.98 11.97
CA PHE A 191 18.23 -11.15 10.55
C PHE A 191 16.76 -11.53 10.35
N ILE A 192 16.26 -11.40 9.11
CA ILE A 192 14.96 -11.91 8.66
C ILE A 192 15.24 -13.09 7.72
N ASP A 193 14.53 -14.23 7.92
CA ASP A 193 14.73 -15.47 7.14
C ASP A 193 13.55 -15.72 6.20
#